data_b3ed13869ec90e3697dcb172daa5bb05
#
_entry.id   b3ed13869ec90e3697dcb172daa5bb05
#
_cell.length_a   1.000
_cell.length_b   1.000
_cell.length_c   1.000
_cell.angle_alpha   90.00
_cell.angle_beta   90.00
_cell.angle_gamma   90.00
#
_symmetry.space_group_name_H-M   'P 1'
#
loop_
_entity.id
_entity.type
_entity.pdbx_description
1 polymer ?
#
loop_
_entity_poly.entity_id
_entity_poly.type
_entity_poly.pdbx_seq_one_letter_code
_entity_poly.pdbx_strand_id
1 'polypeptide(L)'
;MRTTRTTTLALAGLLIAATATGCGSAVTTSSAGTKANDFYAQIAGLPKDQQVAKAEEVARQEGNTLSLYTSMTSDVATPVTQAFEKKYGIKVNVFRGTSETVLQRTLQEVQAGKAGADALETNFAELMALADNNFLADFNGAALDKVDSTAKFPQWTATRLNVFQPAWNTDLIKPADEPHSWEDLALPKYRGKLTLEISDSDWYANVTKYWLDQGKSQAEVDSLWQGIAANSKVAKGHVTMMQFLSAGQSAMQAMNYTYITDHAIAAGAPVTHLPRSRVSKIPAFPRPNGVAMVKNAQRPASAWLFYHFMLTDGQKELVKLKLTPSTKVPGDKSLQGITLVPFDVEGLIKDAAYWDNKYDALLRSAGKSGK
;
A
#
# COMPACT_ATOMS: atom_id res chain seq x y z
N MET A 1 15.91 61.10 -55.22
CA MET A 1 17.15 61.73 -54.63
C MET A 1 17.40 61.19 -53.26
N ARG A 2 18.59 60.69 -52.99
CA ARG A 2 19.33 60.20 -51.76
C ARG A 2 19.58 58.71 -51.83
N THR A 3 20.61 58.42 -52.47
CA THR A 3 21.96 57.87 -52.26
C THR A 3 22.08 56.77 -51.21
N THR A 4 22.30 55.59 -51.71
CA THR A 4 22.83 54.37 -51.06
C THR A 4 24.29 54.54 -50.67
N ARG A 5 24.65 54.01 -49.50
CA ARG A 5 26.02 53.66 -49.14
C ARG A 5 26.11 52.22 -48.71
N THR A 6 26.73 51.44 -49.52
CA THR A 6 27.18 50.06 -49.32
C THR A 6 28.45 50.08 -48.47
N THR A 7 28.48 49.33 -47.39
CA THR A 7 29.69 49.05 -46.64
C THR A 7 29.91 47.50 -46.62
N THR A 8 30.95 47.09 -47.29
CA THR A 8 31.46 45.75 -47.37
C THR A 8 32.26 45.44 -46.11
N LEU A 9 31.90 44.41 -45.33
CA LEU A 9 32.74 43.86 -44.27
C LEU A 9 33.16 42.41 -44.62
N ALA A 10 34.46 42.23 -44.59
CA ALA A 10 35.13 40.96 -44.87
C ALA A 10 34.91 39.97 -43.72
N LEU A 11 34.50 38.76 -44.07
CA LEU A 11 34.39 37.62 -43.14
C LEU A 11 35.71 36.88 -43.12
N ALA A 12 36.45 36.91 -41.99
CA ALA A 12 37.55 36.00 -41.72
C ALA A 12 36.96 34.71 -41.10
N GLY A 13 37.15 33.60 -41.78
CA GLY A 13 36.68 32.29 -41.32
C GLY A 13 37.61 31.73 -40.23
N LEU A 14 37.04 31.38 -39.09
CA LEU A 14 37.68 30.54 -38.09
C LEU A 14 36.98 29.17 -38.07
N LEU A 15 37.64 28.15 -38.58
CA LEU A 15 37.25 26.76 -38.42
C LEU A 15 37.51 26.33 -36.99
N ILE A 16 36.43 26.14 -36.19
CA ILE A 16 36.50 25.46 -34.90
C ILE A 16 36.09 24.02 -35.17
N ALA A 17 37.04 23.10 -35.03
CA ALA A 17 36.79 21.66 -35.00
C ALA A 17 36.08 21.31 -33.71
N ALA A 18 34.79 21.03 -33.74
CA ALA A 18 34.02 20.51 -32.61
C ALA A 18 34.29 19.00 -32.49
N THR A 19 35.16 18.60 -31.56
CA THR A 19 35.23 17.22 -31.09
C THR A 19 33.99 16.91 -30.26
N ALA A 20 33.07 16.13 -30.83
CA ALA A 20 31.93 15.60 -30.08
C ALA A 20 32.42 14.51 -29.10
N THR A 21 32.78 14.91 -27.91
CA THR A 21 32.88 14.00 -26.76
C THR A 21 31.45 13.70 -26.29
N GLY A 22 30.96 12.51 -26.60
CA GLY A 22 29.73 11.97 -26.09
C GLY A 22 29.83 11.89 -24.54
N CYS A 23 29.27 12.87 -23.85
CA CYS A 23 28.98 12.75 -22.41
C CYS A 23 27.78 11.81 -22.27
N GLY A 24 28.05 10.51 -22.09
CA GLY A 24 27.15 9.65 -21.38
C GLY A 24 26.94 10.25 -19.99
N SER A 25 25.76 10.76 -19.71
CA SER A 25 25.41 11.25 -18.37
C SER A 25 25.51 10.08 -17.40
N ALA A 26 26.68 9.94 -16.74
CA ALA A 26 26.78 9.14 -15.56
C ALA A 26 25.81 9.74 -14.55
N VAL A 27 24.81 8.96 -14.12
CA VAL A 27 23.95 9.31 -13.00
C VAL A 27 24.87 9.51 -11.80
N THR A 28 25.17 10.75 -11.46
CA THR A 28 25.93 11.09 -10.26
C THR A 28 25.10 10.68 -9.06
N THR A 29 25.48 9.59 -8.41
CA THR A 29 24.91 9.19 -7.11
C THR A 29 25.07 10.38 -6.16
N SER A 30 23.99 10.83 -5.54
CA SER A 30 24.07 11.90 -4.53
C SER A 30 24.95 11.41 -3.37
N SER A 31 25.62 12.31 -2.67
CA SER A 31 26.43 11.98 -1.49
C SER A 31 25.65 11.20 -0.41
N ALA A 32 24.34 11.42 -0.32
CA ALA A 32 23.44 10.68 0.55
C ALA A 32 23.26 9.23 0.09
N GLY A 33 23.07 9.00 -1.22
CA GLY A 33 22.96 7.63 -1.76
C GLY A 33 24.22 6.80 -1.55
N THR A 34 25.40 7.40 -1.62
CA THR A 34 26.65 6.71 -1.32
C THR A 34 26.71 6.28 0.15
N LYS A 35 26.40 7.18 1.10
CA LYS A 35 26.38 6.87 2.55
C LYS A 35 25.36 5.78 2.90
N ALA A 36 24.17 5.82 2.30
CA ALA A 36 23.15 4.81 2.55
C ALA A 36 23.61 3.43 2.07
N ASN A 37 24.13 3.33 0.85
CA ASN A 37 24.65 2.08 0.30
C ASN A 37 25.82 1.52 1.11
N ASP A 38 26.73 2.37 1.56
CA ASP A 38 27.87 1.97 2.42
C ASP A 38 27.36 1.38 3.75
N PHE A 39 26.37 2.02 4.37
CA PHE A 39 25.76 1.50 5.60
C PHE A 39 25.06 0.16 5.37
N TYR A 40 24.24 0.05 4.30
CA TYR A 40 23.54 -1.20 4.01
C TYR A 40 24.50 -2.35 3.71
N ALA A 41 25.58 -2.10 2.99
CA ALA A 41 26.62 -3.09 2.75
C ALA A 41 27.36 -3.48 4.05
N GLN A 42 27.71 -2.50 4.88
CA GLN A 42 28.36 -2.73 6.17
C GLN A 42 27.50 -3.60 7.08
N ILE A 43 26.20 -3.26 7.26
CA ILE A 43 25.33 -3.98 8.18
C ILE A 43 25.03 -5.40 7.68
N ALA A 44 24.90 -5.58 6.37
CA ALA A 44 24.69 -6.90 5.76
C ALA A 44 25.87 -7.86 6.00
N GLY A 45 27.10 -7.33 6.10
CA GLY A 45 28.32 -8.10 6.40
C GLY A 45 28.50 -8.47 7.86
N LEU A 46 27.68 -7.93 8.79
CA LEU A 46 27.80 -8.23 10.21
C LEU A 46 27.06 -9.50 10.61
N PRO A 47 27.52 -10.21 11.66
CA PRO A 47 26.74 -11.23 12.34
C PRO A 47 25.37 -10.68 12.77
N LYS A 48 24.30 -11.49 12.60
CA LYS A 48 22.92 -11.05 12.80
C LYS A 48 22.63 -10.52 14.20
N ASP A 49 23.29 -11.02 15.22
CA ASP A 49 23.19 -10.60 16.62
C ASP A 49 23.86 -9.23 16.89
N GLN A 50 24.75 -8.77 16.03
CA GLN A 50 25.44 -7.48 16.14
C GLN A 50 24.78 -6.37 15.34
N GLN A 51 23.89 -6.70 14.38
CA GLN A 51 23.30 -5.74 13.45
C GLN A 51 22.49 -4.65 14.15
N VAL A 52 21.63 -5.02 15.12
CA VAL A 52 20.78 -4.05 15.83
C VAL A 52 21.62 -3.04 16.61
N ALA A 53 22.61 -3.51 17.38
CA ALA A 53 23.48 -2.63 18.15
C ALA A 53 24.29 -1.67 17.24
N LYS A 54 24.76 -2.17 16.10
CA LYS A 54 25.45 -1.31 15.10
C LYS A 54 24.51 -0.29 14.48
N ALA A 55 23.30 -0.67 14.14
CA ALA A 55 22.31 0.26 13.60
C ALA A 55 21.93 1.35 14.62
N GLU A 56 21.78 1.00 15.90
CA GLU A 56 21.54 1.98 16.97
C GLU A 56 22.71 2.95 17.17
N GLU A 57 23.95 2.46 17.07
CA GLU A 57 25.14 3.32 17.13
C GLU A 57 25.15 4.35 16.01
N VAL A 58 24.90 3.91 14.76
CA VAL A 58 24.90 4.79 13.59
C VAL A 58 23.70 5.73 13.61
N ALA A 59 22.50 5.27 14.03
CA ALA A 59 21.33 6.12 14.14
C ALA A 59 21.53 7.30 15.09
N ARG A 60 22.30 7.13 16.18
CA ARG A 60 22.71 8.24 17.05
C ARG A 60 23.55 9.28 16.31
N GLN A 61 24.43 8.85 15.42
CA GLN A 61 25.25 9.73 14.58
C GLN A 61 24.42 10.43 13.51
N GLU A 62 23.32 9.82 13.07
CA GLU A 62 22.30 10.39 12.16
C GLU A 62 21.33 11.37 12.83
N GLY A 63 21.48 11.59 14.15
CA GLY A 63 20.68 12.54 14.93
C GLY A 63 19.35 11.96 15.47
N ASN A 64 19.24 10.63 15.58
CA ASN A 64 18.07 9.94 16.14
C ASN A 64 16.73 10.42 15.56
N THR A 65 16.65 10.52 14.25
CA THR A 65 15.40 10.88 13.54
C THR A 65 15.16 9.91 12.38
N LEU A 66 13.90 9.78 11.98
CA LEU A 66 13.46 8.98 10.83
C LEU A 66 12.40 9.77 10.05
N SER A 67 12.48 9.80 8.74
CA SER A 67 11.41 10.27 7.86
C SER A 67 10.64 9.06 7.33
N LEU A 68 9.40 8.87 7.80
CA LEU A 68 8.51 7.78 7.39
C LEU A 68 7.40 8.30 6.49
N TYR A 69 7.28 7.74 5.28
CA TYR A 69 6.08 7.94 4.46
C TYR A 69 5.20 6.71 4.55
N THR A 70 3.93 6.90 4.89
CA THR A 70 3.04 5.78 5.15
C THR A 70 1.62 5.99 4.65
N SER A 71 0.98 4.88 4.25
CA SER A 71 -0.46 4.80 3.97
C SER A 71 -1.28 4.29 5.17
N MET A 72 -0.64 3.95 6.29
CA MET A 72 -1.36 3.63 7.53
C MET A 72 -2.29 4.79 7.91
N THR A 73 -3.47 4.47 8.41
CA THR A 73 -4.36 5.47 9.01
C THR A 73 -3.72 6.08 10.26
N SER A 74 -4.07 7.31 10.61
CA SER A 74 -3.40 8.03 11.71
C SER A 74 -3.56 7.32 13.07
N ASP A 75 -4.68 6.64 13.28
CA ASP A 75 -4.97 5.83 14.47
C ASP A 75 -4.10 4.56 14.55
N VAL A 76 -3.50 4.14 13.44
CA VAL A 76 -2.51 3.06 13.38
C VAL A 76 -1.08 3.61 13.38
N ALA A 77 -0.78 4.58 12.53
CA ALA A 77 0.57 5.12 12.38
C ALA A 77 1.09 5.73 13.68
N THR A 78 0.26 6.48 14.41
CA THR A 78 0.67 7.15 15.66
C THR A 78 1.13 6.17 16.74
N PRO A 79 0.35 5.16 17.17
CA PRO A 79 0.80 4.23 18.20
C PRO A 79 1.97 3.35 17.73
N VAL A 80 2.05 2.96 16.46
CA VAL A 80 3.18 2.19 15.92
C VAL A 80 4.47 3.01 15.99
N THR A 81 4.45 4.26 15.54
CA THR A 81 5.64 5.13 15.59
C THR A 81 6.03 5.49 17.02
N GLN A 82 5.08 5.75 17.92
CA GLN A 82 5.35 5.97 19.34
C GLN A 82 6.01 4.76 20.00
N ALA A 83 5.59 3.54 19.67
CA ALA A 83 6.23 2.32 20.16
C ALA A 83 7.67 2.17 19.66
N PHE A 84 7.94 2.53 18.40
CA PHE A 84 9.29 2.59 17.83
C PHE A 84 10.13 3.66 18.53
N GLU A 85 9.62 4.88 18.67
CA GLU A 85 10.28 5.99 19.36
C GLU A 85 10.65 5.61 20.80
N LYS A 86 9.72 4.99 21.53
CA LYS A 86 9.94 4.52 22.90
C LYS A 86 11.04 3.48 22.99
N LYS A 87 11.13 2.58 21.98
CA LYS A 87 12.12 1.50 22.00
C LYS A 87 13.53 1.98 21.68
N TYR A 88 13.68 2.83 20.64
CA TYR A 88 14.98 3.18 20.08
C TYR A 88 15.42 4.62 20.38
N GLY A 89 14.54 5.48 20.92
CA GLY A 89 14.84 6.90 21.12
C GLY A 89 14.96 7.69 19.81
N ILE A 90 14.42 7.18 18.71
CA ILE A 90 14.48 7.78 17.38
C ILE A 90 13.14 8.46 17.10
N LYS A 91 13.15 9.79 16.91
CA LYS A 91 11.95 10.57 16.60
C LYS A 91 11.50 10.31 15.16
N VAL A 92 10.21 10.01 14.96
CA VAL A 92 9.64 9.74 13.63
C VAL A 92 8.89 10.96 13.09
N ASN A 93 9.36 11.48 11.96
CA ASN A 93 8.65 12.48 11.18
C ASN A 93 7.77 11.77 10.15
N VAL A 94 6.45 11.77 10.38
CA VAL A 94 5.50 11.03 9.56
C VAL A 94 4.91 11.92 8.47
N PHE A 95 5.05 11.51 7.23
CA PHE A 95 4.17 11.94 6.14
C PHE A 95 3.13 10.84 5.89
N ARG A 96 1.85 11.19 6.06
CA ARG A 96 0.72 10.28 5.82
C ARG A 96 -0.02 10.70 4.55
N GLY A 97 -0.21 9.78 3.63
CA GLY A 97 -1.01 9.94 2.41
C GLY A 97 -1.81 8.69 2.06
N THR A 98 -2.56 8.72 0.97
CA THR A 98 -2.99 7.47 0.31
C THR A 98 -1.75 6.77 -0.24
N SER A 99 -1.83 5.46 -0.52
CA SER A 99 -0.70 4.72 -1.09
C SER A 99 -0.21 5.34 -2.40
N GLU A 100 -1.12 5.74 -3.27
CA GLU A 100 -0.81 6.48 -4.50
C GLU A 100 -0.07 7.80 -4.21
N THR A 101 -0.51 8.58 -3.21
CA THR A 101 0.16 9.83 -2.82
C THR A 101 1.58 9.57 -2.31
N VAL A 102 1.77 8.50 -1.52
CA VAL A 102 3.09 8.06 -1.04
C VAL A 102 3.98 7.71 -2.23
N LEU A 103 3.49 6.92 -3.19
CA LEU A 103 4.22 6.56 -4.40
C LEU A 103 4.64 7.79 -5.19
N GLN A 104 3.67 8.64 -5.57
CA GLN A 104 3.92 9.81 -6.42
C GLN A 104 4.92 10.77 -5.80
N ARG A 105 4.80 11.02 -4.49
CA ARG A 105 5.74 11.87 -3.77
C ARG A 105 7.15 11.26 -3.75
N THR A 106 7.26 9.97 -3.44
CA THR A 106 8.55 9.28 -3.42
C THR A 106 9.23 9.32 -4.78
N LEU A 107 8.48 9.04 -5.87
CA LEU A 107 8.99 9.11 -7.23
C LEU A 107 9.51 10.51 -7.59
N GLN A 108 8.74 11.54 -7.30
CA GLN A 108 9.12 12.94 -7.58
C GLN A 108 10.38 13.35 -6.83
N GLU A 109 10.49 13.00 -5.55
CA GLU A 109 11.63 13.36 -4.71
C GLU A 109 12.90 12.62 -5.14
N VAL A 110 12.80 11.31 -5.42
CA VAL A 110 13.94 10.51 -5.89
C VAL A 110 14.41 10.99 -7.27
N GLN A 111 13.50 11.25 -8.20
CA GLN A 111 13.84 11.78 -9.54
C GLN A 111 14.49 13.18 -9.44
N ALA A 112 14.09 13.99 -8.49
CA ALA A 112 14.71 15.30 -8.22
C ALA A 112 16.03 15.21 -7.47
N GLY A 113 16.55 14.01 -7.16
CA GLY A 113 17.74 13.80 -6.35
C GLY A 113 17.58 14.25 -4.88
N LYS A 114 16.34 14.42 -4.42
CA LYS A 114 16.01 14.79 -3.04
C LYS A 114 15.67 13.54 -2.25
N ALA A 115 16.23 13.41 -1.07
CA ALA A 115 15.82 12.37 -0.14
C ALA A 115 14.72 12.92 0.77
N GLY A 116 13.50 12.42 0.59
CA GLY A 116 12.37 12.77 1.45
C GLY A 116 12.11 11.71 2.51
N ALA A 117 11.79 10.49 2.08
CA ALA A 117 11.60 9.35 2.96
C ALA A 117 12.91 8.61 3.23
N ASP A 118 13.10 8.13 4.46
CA ASP A 118 14.11 7.13 4.81
C ASP A 118 13.52 5.71 4.73
N ALA A 119 12.28 5.57 5.19
CA ALA A 119 11.49 4.33 5.14
C ALA A 119 10.08 4.59 4.60
N LEU A 120 9.51 3.57 4.01
CA LEU A 120 8.16 3.54 3.46
C LEU A 120 7.36 2.42 4.13
N GLU A 121 6.06 2.65 4.34
CA GLU A 121 5.09 1.62 4.69
C GLU A 121 3.82 1.86 3.88
N THR A 122 3.51 0.98 2.91
CA THR A 122 2.38 1.16 2.00
C THR A 122 1.93 -0.16 1.37
N ASN A 123 1.00 -0.11 0.42
CA ASN A 123 0.47 -1.30 -0.23
C ASN A 123 1.50 -1.94 -1.18
N PHE A 124 1.29 -3.21 -1.49
CA PHE A 124 2.17 -4.02 -2.33
C PHE A 124 2.42 -3.40 -3.72
N ALA A 125 1.38 -2.88 -4.38
CA ALA A 125 1.48 -2.38 -5.75
C ALA A 125 2.46 -1.20 -5.85
N GLU A 126 2.38 -0.26 -4.91
CA GLU A 126 3.27 0.88 -4.83
C GLU A 126 4.70 0.49 -4.45
N LEU A 127 4.86 -0.49 -3.55
CA LEU A 127 6.19 -1.00 -3.18
C LEU A 127 6.83 -1.74 -4.36
N MET A 128 6.08 -2.52 -5.11
CA MET A 128 6.58 -3.18 -6.32
C MET A 128 6.98 -2.16 -7.38
N ALA A 129 6.15 -1.13 -7.64
CA ALA A 129 6.50 -0.07 -8.58
C ALA A 129 7.81 0.65 -8.20
N LEU A 130 8.06 0.87 -6.90
CA LEU A 130 9.31 1.46 -6.42
C LEU A 130 10.50 0.48 -6.53
N ALA A 131 10.28 -0.80 -6.27
CA ALA A 131 11.29 -1.85 -6.40
C ALA A 131 11.71 -2.03 -7.88
N ASP A 132 10.76 -2.11 -8.80
CA ASP A 132 11.00 -2.25 -10.24
C ASP A 132 11.80 -1.05 -10.81
N ASN A 133 11.62 0.13 -10.23
CA ASN A 133 12.41 1.32 -10.55
C ASN A 133 13.74 1.41 -9.77
N ASN A 134 14.10 0.38 -9.00
CA ASN A 134 15.35 0.29 -8.25
C ASN A 134 15.54 1.44 -7.22
N PHE A 135 14.45 1.88 -6.57
CA PHE A 135 14.46 2.94 -5.57
C PHE A 135 14.52 2.43 -4.13
N LEU A 136 14.37 1.13 -3.94
CA LEU A 136 14.39 0.49 -2.63
C LEU A 136 15.74 -0.22 -2.37
N ALA A 137 16.10 -0.33 -1.11
CA ALA A 137 17.27 -1.04 -0.64
C ALA A 137 16.92 -2.41 -0.05
N ASP A 138 17.85 -3.36 -0.16
CA ASP A 138 17.68 -4.69 0.42
C ASP A 138 17.80 -4.65 1.95
N PHE A 139 16.96 -5.44 2.63
CA PHE A 139 17.05 -5.68 4.06
C PHE A 139 17.54 -7.10 4.34
N ASN A 140 18.63 -7.23 5.10
CA ASN A 140 19.28 -8.51 5.42
C ASN A 140 19.33 -8.80 6.93
N GLY A 141 18.32 -8.34 7.69
CA GLY A 141 18.28 -8.51 9.15
C GLY A 141 17.74 -9.87 9.59
N ALA A 142 18.12 -10.28 10.81
CA ALA A 142 17.64 -11.52 11.45
C ALA A 142 16.09 -11.59 11.58
N ALA A 143 15.40 -10.45 11.54
CA ALA A 143 13.95 -10.41 11.60
C ALA A 143 13.29 -11.16 10.43
N LEU A 144 13.95 -11.25 9.26
CA LEU A 144 13.44 -12.02 8.11
C LEU A 144 13.33 -13.52 8.38
N ASP A 145 14.09 -14.07 9.32
CA ASP A 145 14.07 -15.52 9.59
C ASP A 145 12.72 -16.00 10.12
N LYS A 146 11.91 -15.08 10.69
CA LYS A 146 10.58 -15.36 11.24
C LYS A 146 9.43 -15.06 10.28
N VAL A 147 9.73 -14.48 9.13
CA VAL A 147 8.75 -14.09 8.12
C VAL A 147 8.54 -15.26 7.16
N ASP A 148 7.30 -15.55 6.82
CA ASP A 148 6.96 -16.54 5.80
C ASP A 148 7.51 -16.13 4.42
N SER A 149 7.89 -17.11 3.60
CA SER A 149 8.41 -16.84 2.25
C SER A 149 7.41 -16.09 1.37
N THR A 150 6.12 -16.32 1.54
CA THR A 150 5.05 -15.65 0.80
C THR A 150 4.87 -14.16 1.17
N ALA A 151 5.46 -13.73 2.28
CA ALA A 151 5.46 -12.34 2.74
C ALA A 151 6.77 -11.59 2.41
N LYS A 152 7.75 -12.27 1.77
CA LYS A 152 9.04 -11.69 1.36
C LYS A 152 9.02 -11.39 -0.12
N PHE A 153 9.28 -10.16 -0.46
CA PHE A 153 9.36 -9.68 -1.83
C PHE A 153 10.74 -9.04 -2.08
N PRO A 154 11.15 -8.86 -3.34
CA PRO A 154 12.36 -8.11 -3.64
C PRO A 154 12.32 -6.71 -3.02
N GLN A 155 13.30 -6.39 -2.16
CA GLN A 155 13.52 -5.08 -1.54
C GLN A 155 12.42 -4.59 -0.56
N TRP A 156 11.39 -5.39 -0.27
CA TRP A 156 10.38 -5.09 0.74
C TRP A 156 9.82 -6.36 1.39
N THR A 157 9.19 -6.21 2.53
CA THR A 157 8.57 -7.33 3.24
C THR A 157 7.19 -6.92 3.73
N ALA A 158 6.21 -7.79 3.55
CA ALA A 158 4.88 -7.57 4.10
C ALA A 158 4.94 -7.54 5.63
N THR A 159 4.30 -6.55 6.22
CA THR A 159 4.20 -6.37 7.67
C THR A 159 2.79 -6.61 8.18
N ARG A 160 1.80 -6.39 7.34
CA ARG A 160 0.39 -6.59 7.66
C ARG A 160 -0.42 -6.95 6.43
N LEU A 161 -1.60 -7.49 6.67
CA LEU A 161 -2.56 -7.81 5.62
C LEU A 161 -3.80 -6.93 5.78
N ASN A 162 -4.18 -6.25 4.71
CA ASN A 162 -5.47 -5.60 4.60
C ASN A 162 -6.47 -6.63 4.10
N VAL A 163 -7.29 -7.16 5.01
CA VAL A 163 -8.21 -8.27 4.72
C VAL A 163 -9.54 -7.71 4.24
N PHE A 164 -9.87 -7.93 2.98
CA PHE A 164 -11.13 -7.50 2.38
C PHE A 164 -12.31 -8.38 2.80
N GLN A 165 -13.35 -7.75 3.32
CA GLN A 165 -14.67 -8.35 3.58
C GLN A 165 -15.76 -7.33 3.25
N PRO A 166 -16.98 -7.76 2.89
CA PRO A 166 -18.14 -6.88 2.90
C PRO A 166 -18.40 -6.38 4.33
N ALA A 167 -18.91 -5.17 4.46
CA ALA A 167 -19.35 -4.64 5.74
C ALA A 167 -20.76 -4.05 5.63
N TRP A 168 -21.54 -4.12 6.71
CA TRP A 168 -22.90 -3.60 6.71
C TRP A 168 -23.30 -2.98 8.04
N ASN A 169 -24.27 -2.06 7.96
CA ASN A 169 -24.88 -1.46 9.13
C ASN A 169 -26.00 -2.38 9.64
N THR A 170 -25.92 -2.80 10.90
CA THR A 170 -26.79 -3.80 11.51
C THR A 170 -28.20 -3.29 11.80
N ASP A 171 -28.41 -1.97 11.81
CA ASP A 171 -29.73 -1.36 11.94
C ASP A 171 -30.48 -1.36 10.60
N LEU A 172 -29.75 -1.28 9.47
CA LEU A 172 -30.28 -1.19 8.13
C LEU A 172 -30.37 -2.53 7.41
N ILE A 173 -29.46 -3.46 7.69
CA ILE A 173 -29.44 -4.82 7.14
C ILE A 173 -29.85 -5.82 8.22
N LYS A 174 -31.01 -6.44 8.02
CA LYS A 174 -31.54 -7.42 8.97
C LYS A 174 -30.81 -8.77 8.83
N PRO A 175 -30.81 -9.62 9.86
CA PRO A 175 -30.10 -10.91 9.83
C PRO A 175 -30.48 -11.82 8.68
N ALA A 176 -31.73 -11.78 8.23
CA ALA A 176 -32.18 -12.57 7.07
C ALA A 176 -31.66 -12.03 5.73
N ASP A 177 -31.16 -10.78 5.73
CA ASP A 177 -30.63 -10.10 4.55
C ASP A 177 -29.11 -9.99 4.54
N GLU A 178 -28.43 -10.54 5.55
CA GLU A 178 -26.96 -10.56 5.58
C GLU A 178 -26.40 -11.33 4.36
N PRO A 179 -25.28 -10.85 3.75
CA PRO A 179 -24.67 -11.58 2.64
C PRO A 179 -23.93 -12.83 3.14
N HIS A 180 -23.96 -13.90 2.35
CA HIS A 180 -23.29 -15.16 2.65
C HIS A 180 -22.26 -15.57 1.60
N SER A 181 -22.21 -14.84 0.48
CA SER A 181 -21.23 -15.01 -0.59
C SER A 181 -20.95 -13.67 -1.28
N TRP A 182 -19.88 -13.60 -2.06
CA TRP A 182 -19.61 -12.44 -2.91
C TRP A 182 -20.70 -12.24 -3.97
N GLU A 183 -21.28 -13.35 -4.47
CA GLU A 183 -22.37 -13.37 -5.44
C GLU A 183 -23.64 -12.71 -4.91
N ASP A 184 -23.90 -12.83 -3.60
CA ASP A 184 -25.07 -12.22 -2.97
C ASP A 184 -25.13 -10.71 -3.18
N LEU A 185 -23.95 -10.06 -3.27
CA LEU A 185 -23.87 -8.62 -3.49
C LEU A 185 -24.51 -8.16 -4.83
N ALA A 186 -24.64 -9.09 -5.80
CA ALA A 186 -25.33 -8.85 -7.06
C ALA A 186 -26.87 -8.93 -6.97
N LEU A 187 -27.41 -9.43 -5.86
CA LEU A 187 -28.85 -9.63 -5.71
C LEU A 187 -29.63 -8.31 -5.71
N PRO A 188 -30.81 -8.25 -6.38
CA PRO A 188 -31.62 -7.03 -6.48
C PRO A 188 -32.06 -6.43 -5.12
N LYS A 189 -32.11 -7.25 -4.05
CA LYS A 189 -32.43 -6.77 -2.68
C LYS A 189 -31.44 -5.74 -2.15
N TYR A 190 -30.22 -5.65 -2.73
CA TYR A 190 -29.19 -4.69 -2.34
C TYR A 190 -29.13 -3.45 -3.24
N ARG A 191 -30.08 -3.27 -4.16
CA ARG A 191 -30.12 -2.11 -5.06
C ARG A 191 -30.00 -0.79 -4.31
N GLY A 192 -28.97 0.01 -4.66
CA GLY A 192 -28.67 1.31 -4.06
C GLY A 192 -28.14 1.26 -2.63
N LYS A 193 -27.88 0.06 -2.08
CA LYS A 193 -27.39 -0.13 -0.71
C LYS A 193 -25.87 -0.27 -0.62
N LEU A 194 -25.19 -0.68 -1.71
CA LEU A 194 -23.74 -0.93 -1.73
C LEU A 194 -22.95 0.34 -1.98
N THR A 195 -21.71 0.32 -1.51
CA THR A 195 -20.67 1.30 -1.86
C THR A 195 -19.43 0.55 -2.34
N LEU A 196 -18.84 1.01 -3.46
CA LEU A 196 -17.56 0.56 -4.02
C LEU A 196 -16.49 1.62 -3.80
N GLU A 197 -15.27 1.22 -3.44
CA GLU A 197 -14.10 2.09 -3.37
C GLU A 197 -13.47 2.22 -4.76
N ILE A 198 -12.98 3.42 -5.12
CA ILE A 198 -12.52 3.72 -6.49
C ILE A 198 -11.17 3.10 -6.87
N SER A 199 -10.35 2.68 -5.91
CA SER A 199 -8.95 2.28 -6.12
C SER A 199 -8.70 0.78 -5.88
N ASP A 200 -9.75 -0.04 -5.74
CA ASP A 200 -9.60 -1.46 -5.38
C ASP A 200 -9.71 -2.40 -6.60
N SER A 201 -9.00 -2.08 -7.68
CA SER A 201 -8.92 -2.94 -8.87
C SER A 201 -8.31 -4.31 -8.56
N ASP A 202 -7.44 -4.38 -7.58
CA ASP A 202 -6.84 -5.60 -7.07
C ASP A 202 -7.85 -6.51 -6.36
N TRP A 203 -8.78 -5.95 -5.56
CA TRP A 203 -9.90 -6.71 -5.01
C TRP A 203 -10.82 -7.23 -6.10
N TYR A 204 -11.17 -6.38 -7.07
CA TYR A 204 -11.99 -6.77 -8.23
C TYR A 204 -11.35 -7.93 -8.99
N ALA A 205 -10.05 -7.86 -9.25
CA ALA A 205 -9.32 -8.91 -9.94
C ALA A 205 -9.30 -10.24 -9.15
N ASN A 206 -9.05 -10.18 -7.83
CA ASN A 206 -9.01 -11.37 -6.99
C ASN A 206 -10.39 -12.03 -6.86
N VAL A 207 -11.47 -11.28 -6.71
CA VAL A 207 -12.83 -11.83 -6.68
C VAL A 207 -13.19 -12.42 -8.05
N THR A 208 -12.83 -11.75 -9.16
CA THR A 208 -13.01 -12.26 -10.52
C THR A 208 -12.31 -13.61 -10.69
N LYS A 209 -11.03 -13.68 -10.34
CA LYS A 209 -10.24 -14.91 -10.43
C LYS A 209 -10.82 -16.00 -9.53
N TYR A 210 -11.18 -15.68 -8.30
CA TYR A 210 -11.83 -16.62 -7.39
C TYR A 210 -13.09 -17.25 -8.02
N TRP A 211 -13.95 -16.47 -8.64
CA TRP A 211 -15.16 -16.98 -9.28
C TRP A 211 -14.85 -17.89 -10.48
N LEU A 212 -13.88 -17.53 -11.31
CA LEU A 212 -13.41 -18.36 -12.42
C LEU A 212 -12.82 -19.69 -11.93
N ASP A 213 -12.00 -19.64 -10.87
CA ASP A 213 -11.42 -20.83 -10.25
C ASP A 213 -12.48 -21.75 -9.59
N GLN A 214 -13.63 -21.19 -9.21
CA GLN A 214 -14.82 -21.97 -8.77
C GLN A 214 -15.65 -22.50 -9.95
N GLY A 215 -15.18 -22.37 -11.17
CA GLY A 215 -15.80 -22.94 -12.38
C GLY A 215 -16.88 -22.06 -13.03
N LYS A 216 -17.04 -20.81 -12.63
CA LYS A 216 -17.94 -19.88 -13.32
C LYS A 216 -17.38 -19.50 -14.69
N SER A 217 -18.24 -19.38 -15.67
CA SER A 217 -17.89 -18.83 -16.97
C SER A 217 -17.66 -17.30 -16.88
N GLN A 218 -16.90 -16.75 -17.84
CA GLN A 218 -16.68 -15.31 -17.92
C GLN A 218 -18.02 -14.53 -18.01
N ALA A 219 -19.00 -15.04 -18.73
CA ALA A 219 -20.32 -14.41 -18.86
C ALA A 219 -21.07 -14.33 -17.52
N GLU A 220 -20.99 -15.38 -16.69
CA GLU A 220 -21.55 -15.37 -15.33
C GLU A 220 -20.84 -14.36 -14.44
N VAL A 221 -19.50 -14.31 -14.48
CA VAL A 221 -18.73 -13.34 -13.71
C VAL A 221 -19.06 -11.90 -14.13
N ASP A 222 -19.14 -11.62 -15.43
CA ASP A 222 -19.52 -10.31 -15.95
C ASP A 222 -20.94 -9.91 -15.49
N SER A 223 -21.87 -10.86 -15.46
CA SER A 223 -23.25 -10.64 -14.96
C SER A 223 -23.26 -10.31 -13.45
N LEU A 224 -22.45 -11.00 -12.65
CA LEU A 224 -22.33 -10.72 -11.22
C LEU A 224 -21.79 -9.30 -10.98
N TRP A 225 -20.73 -8.91 -11.70
CA TRP A 225 -20.18 -7.56 -11.61
C TRP A 225 -21.16 -6.48 -12.04
N GLN A 226 -21.93 -6.71 -13.11
CA GLN A 226 -23.00 -5.79 -13.53
C GLN A 226 -24.07 -5.64 -12.43
N GLY A 227 -24.45 -6.75 -11.78
CA GLY A 227 -25.39 -6.74 -10.65
C GLY A 227 -24.84 -5.94 -9.46
N ILE A 228 -23.58 -6.16 -9.09
CA ILE A 228 -22.92 -5.41 -8.01
C ILE A 228 -22.86 -3.92 -8.35
N ALA A 229 -22.45 -3.57 -9.57
CA ALA A 229 -22.40 -2.17 -10.01
C ALA A 229 -23.78 -1.51 -9.98
N ALA A 230 -24.83 -2.21 -10.44
CA ALA A 230 -26.22 -1.72 -10.41
C ALA A 230 -26.72 -1.47 -8.98
N ASN A 231 -26.18 -2.20 -8.00
CA ASN A 231 -26.52 -2.07 -6.59
C ASN A 231 -25.71 -0.99 -5.86
N SER A 232 -24.66 -0.42 -6.49
CA SER A 232 -23.61 0.34 -5.84
C SER A 232 -23.63 1.84 -6.16
N LYS A 233 -23.15 2.62 -5.19
CA LYS A 233 -22.61 3.97 -5.36
C LYS A 233 -21.09 3.89 -5.24
N VAL A 234 -20.38 4.90 -5.73
CA VAL A 234 -18.93 4.96 -5.69
C VAL A 234 -18.48 5.98 -4.65
N ALA A 235 -17.47 5.64 -3.88
CA ALA A 235 -16.85 6.54 -2.89
C ALA A 235 -15.33 6.39 -2.89
N LYS A 236 -14.62 7.40 -2.35
CA LYS A 236 -13.16 7.39 -2.22
C LYS A 236 -12.74 7.25 -0.76
N GLY A 237 -11.94 6.23 -0.49
CA GLY A 237 -11.29 6.00 0.80
C GLY A 237 -12.10 5.15 1.77
N HIS A 238 -11.52 4.06 2.23
CA HIS A 238 -12.12 3.08 3.13
C HIS A 238 -12.61 3.69 4.46
N VAL A 239 -11.83 4.63 5.04
CA VAL A 239 -12.23 5.33 6.28
C VAL A 239 -13.47 6.19 6.05
N THR A 240 -13.52 6.92 4.93
CA THR A 240 -14.70 7.74 4.57
C THR A 240 -15.92 6.86 4.34
N MET A 241 -15.75 5.73 3.63
CA MET A 241 -16.83 4.76 3.45
C MET A 241 -17.36 4.25 4.79
N MET A 242 -16.44 3.91 5.73
CA MET A 242 -16.84 3.45 7.07
C MET A 242 -17.59 4.53 7.86
N GLN A 243 -17.21 5.80 7.74
CA GLN A 243 -17.94 6.91 8.34
C GLN A 243 -19.38 6.99 7.82
N PHE A 244 -19.59 6.85 6.50
CA PHE A 244 -20.93 6.81 5.90
C PHE A 244 -21.73 5.59 6.37
N LEU A 245 -21.09 4.43 6.48
CA LEU A 245 -21.71 3.22 6.99
C LEU A 245 -22.13 3.36 8.45
N SER A 246 -21.24 3.86 9.30
CA SER A 246 -21.47 4.07 10.73
C SER A 246 -22.61 5.07 10.99
N ALA A 247 -22.70 6.12 10.17
CA ALA A 247 -23.74 7.13 10.25
C ALA A 247 -25.08 6.70 9.60
N GLY A 248 -25.17 5.48 9.02
CA GLY A 248 -26.37 5.01 8.32
C GLY A 248 -26.65 5.70 6.98
N GLN A 249 -25.68 6.43 6.43
CA GLN A 249 -25.80 7.08 5.10
C GLN A 249 -25.61 6.08 3.95
N SER A 250 -24.93 4.97 4.21
CA SER A 250 -24.92 3.77 3.37
C SER A 250 -25.32 2.55 4.19
N ALA A 251 -25.91 1.55 3.57
CA ALA A 251 -26.33 0.35 4.27
C ALA A 251 -25.27 -0.73 4.27
N MET A 252 -24.47 -0.80 3.19
CA MET A 252 -23.44 -1.81 2.99
C MET A 252 -22.26 -1.25 2.21
N GLN A 253 -21.12 -1.90 2.39
CA GLN A 253 -19.92 -1.75 1.56
C GLN A 253 -19.65 -3.07 0.89
N ALA A 254 -19.40 -3.07 -0.41
CA ALA A 254 -19.07 -4.30 -1.13
C ALA A 254 -17.75 -4.87 -0.62
N MET A 255 -16.82 -4.00 -0.22
CA MET A 255 -15.57 -4.36 0.44
C MET A 255 -15.13 -3.26 1.40
N ASN A 256 -14.47 -3.66 2.47
CA ASN A 256 -13.65 -2.81 3.34
C ASN A 256 -12.64 -3.70 4.06
N TYR A 257 -11.69 -3.08 4.75
CA TYR A 257 -10.76 -3.83 5.58
C TYR A 257 -11.38 -4.20 6.91
N THR A 258 -11.20 -5.44 7.33
CA THR A 258 -11.76 -5.96 8.59
C THR A 258 -11.37 -5.08 9.77
N TYR A 259 -10.10 -4.64 9.87
CA TYR A 259 -9.64 -3.83 10.98
C TYR A 259 -10.34 -2.46 11.07
N ILE A 260 -10.68 -1.83 9.94
CA ILE A 260 -11.43 -0.56 9.94
C ILE A 260 -12.84 -0.79 10.50
N THR A 261 -13.47 -1.90 10.12
CA THR A 261 -14.77 -2.28 10.66
C THR A 261 -14.67 -2.59 12.15
N ASP A 262 -13.64 -3.31 12.59
CA ASP A 262 -13.41 -3.63 14.01
C ASP A 262 -13.15 -2.37 14.87
N HIS A 263 -12.46 -1.36 14.32
CA HIS A 263 -12.30 -0.07 14.98
C HIS A 263 -13.66 0.65 15.13
N ALA A 264 -14.48 0.64 14.09
CA ALA A 264 -15.82 1.23 14.17
C ALA A 264 -16.72 0.50 15.17
N ILE A 265 -16.67 -0.85 15.22
CA ILE A 265 -17.38 -1.66 16.24
C ILE A 265 -16.89 -1.28 17.65
N ALA A 266 -15.59 -1.18 17.85
CA ALA A 266 -15.00 -0.80 19.15
C ALA A 266 -15.40 0.63 19.57
N ALA A 267 -15.65 1.52 18.61
CA ALA A 267 -16.18 2.86 18.84
C ALA A 267 -17.71 2.91 19.04
N GLY A 268 -18.40 1.76 19.04
CA GLY A 268 -19.84 1.66 19.28
C GLY A 268 -20.72 1.85 18.04
N ALA A 269 -20.14 1.85 16.83
CA ALA A 269 -20.93 1.95 15.61
C ALA A 269 -21.75 0.67 15.35
N PRO A 270 -23.00 0.78 14.82
CA PRO A 270 -23.83 -0.37 14.52
C PRO A 270 -23.42 -1.03 13.19
N VAL A 271 -22.18 -1.49 13.09
CA VAL A 271 -21.60 -2.08 11.88
C VAL A 271 -20.98 -3.45 12.16
N THR A 272 -20.84 -4.26 11.12
CA THR A 272 -20.17 -5.56 11.21
C THR A 272 -19.65 -5.99 9.84
N HIS A 273 -18.64 -6.86 9.82
CA HIS A 273 -18.19 -7.64 8.66
C HIS A 273 -18.43 -9.15 8.86
N LEU A 274 -18.95 -9.55 10.03
CA LEU A 274 -19.29 -10.92 10.34
C LEU A 274 -20.80 -11.06 10.56
N PRO A 275 -21.42 -12.14 10.06
CA PRO A 275 -22.83 -12.44 10.35
C PRO A 275 -23.01 -12.73 11.84
N ARG A 276 -24.26 -12.83 12.29
CA ARG A 276 -24.59 -13.16 13.69
C ARG A 276 -23.95 -14.45 14.19
N SER A 277 -23.70 -15.41 13.28
CA SER A 277 -22.97 -16.65 13.61
C SER A 277 -21.51 -16.43 14.00
N ARG A 278 -20.97 -15.23 13.80
CA ARG A 278 -19.55 -14.86 14.00
C ARG A 278 -18.58 -15.66 13.12
N VAL A 279 -19.06 -16.36 12.10
CA VAL A 279 -18.27 -17.09 11.11
C VAL A 279 -18.74 -16.66 9.73
N SER A 280 -17.88 -15.99 8.98
CA SER A 280 -18.15 -15.61 7.59
C SER A 280 -18.06 -16.83 6.69
N LYS A 281 -19.04 -16.99 5.80
CA LYS A 281 -18.96 -17.91 4.66
C LYS A 281 -18.31 -17.25 3.44
N ILE A 282 -18.15 -15.94 3.45
CA ILE A 282 -17.51 -15.17 2.39
C ILE A 282 -16.01 -15.28 2.58
N PRO A 283 -15.25 -15.87 1.64
CA PRO A 283 -13.81 -15.92 1.75
C PRO A 283 -13.21 -14.52 1.63
N ALA A 284 -12.16 -14.25 2.38
CA ALA A 284 -11.52 -12.95 2.44
C ALA A 284 -10.22 -12.93 1.64
N PHE A 285 -9.88 -11.78 1.08
CA PHE A 285 -8.66 -11.56 0.31
C PHE A 285 -7.68 -10.72 1.12
N PRO A 286 -6.50 -11.28 1.48
CA PRO A 286 -5.52 -10.61 2.33
C PRO A 286 -4.52 -9.81 1.49
N ARG A 287 -4.77 -8.53 1.23
CA ARG A 287 -3.86 -7.65 0.49
C ARG A 287 -2.61 -7.34 1.32
N PRO A 288 -1.40 -7.66 0.84
CA PRO A 288 -0.17 -7.34 1.55
C PRO A 288 0.09 -5.83 1.60
N ASN A 289 0.51 -5.35 2.78
CA ASN A 289 1.12 -4.05 2.99
C ASN A 289 2.47 -4.28 3.63
N GLY A 290 3.46 -3.50 3.25
CA GLY A 290 4.81 -3.80 3.66
C GLY A 290 5.65 -2.58 4.00
N VAL A 291 6.84 -2.87 4.52
CA VAL A 291 7.88 -1.92 4.84
C VAL A 291 9.01 -2.02 3.82
N ALA A 292 9.58 -0.88 3.44
CA ALA A 292 10.76 -0.79 2.61
C ALA A 292 11.69 0.33 3.08
N MET A 293 12.97 0.22 2.75
CA MET A 293 13.98 1.27 2.94
C MET A 293 14.25 1.95 1.60
N VAL A 294 14.36 3.27 1.61
CA VAL A 294 14.71 4.02 0.40
C VAL A 294 16.23 3.94 0.15
N LYS A 295 16.61 3.66 -1.09
CA LYS A 295 18.01 3.42 -1.47
C LYS A 295 18.95 4.59 -1.20
N ASN A 296 18.44 5.83 -1.26
CA ASN A 296 19.16 7.06 -0.99
C ASN A 296 18.73 7.74 0.32
N ALA A 297 18.29 6.95 1.31
CA ALA A 297 17.88 7.46 2.62
C ALA A 297 18.97 8.37 3.24
N GLN A 298 18.52 9.43 3.89
CA GLN A 298 19.42 10.31 4.65
C GLN A 298 19.86 9.68 5.98
N ARG A 299 18.99 8.79 6.50
CA ARG A 299 19.15 8.11 7.79
C ARG A 299 18.95 6.61 7.63
N PRO A 300 19.89 5.95 6.91
CA PRO A 300 19.77 4.54 6.57
C PRO A 300 19.75 3.62 7.81
N ALA A 301 20.42 3.97 8.88
CA ALA A 301 20.41 3.17 10.11
C ALA A 301 19.05 3.26 10.83
N SER A 302 18.45 4.45 10.89
CA SER A 302 17.11 4.64 11.42
C SER A 302 16.06 3.92 10.58
N ALA A 303 16.18 3.93 9.25
CA ALA A 303 15.32 3.18 8.33
C ALA A 303 15.44 1.66 8.54
N TRP A 304 16.66 1.14 8.69
CA TRP A 304 16.92 -0.27 8.95
C TRP A 304 16.31 -0.71 10.30
N LEU A 305 16.45 0.11 11.35
CA LEU A 305 15.85 -0.17 12.65
C LEU A 305 14.32 -0.17 12.59
N PHE A 306 13.72 0.74 11.83
CA PHE A 306 12.28 0.76 11.64
C PHE A 306 11.79 -0.48 10.89
N TYR A 307 12.50 -0.89 9.84
CA TYR A 307 12.20 -2.13 9.12
C TYR A 307 12.27 -3.34 10.06
N HIS A 308 13.36 -3.47 10.81
CA HIS A 308 13.53 -4.52 11.82
C HIS A 308 12.40 -4.50 12.86
N PHE A 309 12.04 -3.32 13.37
CA PHE A 309 10.94 -3.15 14.32
C PHE A 309 9.62 -3.63 13.75
N MET A 310 9.29 -3.26 12.52
CA MET A 310 8.04 -3.64 11.88
C MET A 310 7.90 -5.16 11.70
N LEU A 311 9.00 -5.90 11.59
CA LEU A 311 8.99 -7.37 11.53
C LEU A 311 9.11 -8.06 12.89
N THR A 312 9.27 -7.31 13.97
CA THR A 312 9.47 -7.86 15.33
C THR A 312 8.42 -7.32 16.30
N ASP A 313 8.75 -6.34 17.13
CA ASP A 313 7.82 -5.78 18.12
C ASP A 313 6.65 -5.04 17.47
N GLY A 314 6.86 -4.45 16.29
CA GLY A 314 5.80 -3.84 15.50
C GLY A 314 4.65 -4.79 15.19
N GLN A 315 4.92 -6.08 15.00
CA GLN A 315 3.87 -7.08 14.78
C GLN A 315 2.91 -7.19 15.98
N LYS A 316 3.43 -7.08 17.20
CA LYS A 316 2.60 -7.09 18.41
C LYS A 316 1.76 -5.82 18.52
N GLU A 317 2.31 -4.67 18.09
CA GLU A 317 1.57 -3.41 18.09
C GLU A 317 0.44 -3.46 17.04
N LEU A 318 0.67 -4.03 15.87
CA LEU A 318 -0.37 -4.23 14.86
C LEU A 318 -1.54 -5.08 15.39
N VAL A 319 -1.25 -6.18 16.10
CA VAL A 319 -2.31 -7.02 16.71
C VAL A 319 -3.12 -6.27 17.77
N LYS A 320 -2.47 -5.45 18.63
CA LYS A 320 -3.17 -4.60 19.59
C LYS A 320 -4.15 -3.64 18.90
N LEU A 321 -3.79 -3.20 17.70
CA LEU A 321 -4.58 -2.30 16.86
C LEU A 321 -5.54 -3.05 15.92
N LYS A 322 -5.80 -4.34 16.15
CA LYS A 322 -6.72 -5.18 15.35
C LYS A 322 -6.31 -5.42 13.90
N LEU A 323 -5.08 -5.07 13.53
CA LEU A 323 -4.58 -5.40 12.20
C LEU A 323 -4.09 -6.85 12.15
N THR A 324 -4.19 -7.44 10.97
CA THR A 324 -3.67 -8.79 10.72
C THR A 324 -2.16 -8.72 10.47
N PRO A 325 -1.32 -9.29 11.33
CA PRO A 325 0.12 -9.27 11.18
C PRO A 325 0.55 -10.22 10.04
N SER A 326 1.72 -9.99 9.46
CA SER A 326 2.33 -10.89 8.46
C SER A 326 3.13 -12.04 9.08
N THR A 327 3.34 -12.02 10.39
CA THR A 327 4.02 -13.07 11.14
C THR A 327 3.10 -13.67 12.20
N LYS A 328 3.43 -14.87 12.70
CA LYS A 328 2.67 -15.47 13.78
C LYS A 328 2.89 -14.70 15.09
N VAL A 329 1.82 -14.11 15.62
CA VAL A 329 1.82 -13.40 16.90
C VAL A 329 0.91 -14.14 17.89
N PRO A 330 1.40 -14.56 19.08
CA PRO A 330 0.56 -15.20 20.07
C PRO A 330 -0.61 -14.31 20.48
N GLY A 331 -1.83 -14.91 20.51
CA GLY A 331 -3.05 -14.20 20.88
C GLY A 331 -3.68 -13.36 19.76
N ASP A 332 -3.15 -13.40 18.55
CA ASP A 332 -3.80 -12.79 17.39
C ASP A 332 -5.16 -13.44 17.10
N LYS A 333 -6.19 -12.61 16.94
CA LYS A 333 -7.58 -13.00 16.63
C LYS A 333 -8.12 -12.28 15.40
N SER A 334 -7.28 -11.57 14.67
CA SER A 334 -7.69 -10.73 13.52
C SER A 334 -8.40 -11.51 12.42
N LEU A 335 -8.13 -12.81 12.31
CA LEU A 335 -8.77 -13.72 11.34
C LEU A 335 -9.80 -14.68 11.97
N GLN A 336 -10.23 -14.41 13.20
CA GLN A 336 -11.19 -15.31 13.86
C GLN A 336 -12.54 -15.28 13.13
N GLY A 337 -13.00 -16.43 12.66
CA GLY A 337 -14.25 -16.58 11.90
C GLY A 337 -14.14 -16.16 10.42
N ILE A 338 -12.94 -16.00 9.91
CA ILE A 338 -12.65 -15.62 8.52
C ILE A 338 -11.81 -16.69 7.86
N THR A 339 -12.16 -17.09 6.64
CA THR A 339 -11.35 -17.96 5.79
C THR A 339 -10.66 -17.10 4.73
N LEU A 340 -9.34 -17.21 4.61
CA LEU A 340 -8.57 -16.52 3.59
C LEU A 340 -8.52 -17.31 2.29
N VAL A 341 -8.54 -16.60 1.17
CA VAL A 341 -8.18 -17.10 -0.17
C VAL A 341 -6.85 -16.47 -0.55
N PRO A 342 -5.96 -17.20 -1.27
CA PRO A 342 -4.71 -16.62 -1.74
C PRO A 342 -4.94 -15.32 -2.52
N PHE A 343 -4.07 -14.34 -2.30
CA PHE A 343 -4.04 -13.08 -3.02
C PHE A 343 -2.94 -13.15 -4.07
N ASP A 344 -3.30 -13.08 -5.35
CA ASP A 344 -2.38 -13.25 -6.48
C ASP A 344 -1.60 -11.96 -6.76
N VAL A 345 -0.54 -11.71 -6.00
CA VAL A 345 0.30 -10.51 -6.14
C VAL A 345 0.99 -10.46 -7.52
N GLU A 346 1.57 -11.58 -7.97
CA GLU A 346 2.34 -11.61 -9.22
C GLU A 346 1.44 -11.40 -10.45
N GLY A 347 0.30 -12.09 -10.51
CA GLY A 347 -0.66 -11.92 -11.60
C GLY A 347 -1.26 -10.51 -11.65
N LEU A 348 -1.50 -9.91 -10.48
CA LEU A 348 -2.01 -8.54 -10.40
C LEU A 348 -1.02 -7.51 -10.93
N ILE A 349 0.25 -7.65 -10.62
CA ILE A 349 1.29 -6.72 -11.11
C ILE A 349 1.45 -6.86 -12.61
N LYS A 350 1.54 -8.09 -13.11
CA LYS A 350 1.71 -8.36 -14.53
C LYS A 350 0.59 -7.75 -15.38
N ASP A 351 -0.65 -7.80 -14.89
CA ASP A 351 -1.83 -7.39 -15.63
C ASP A 351 -2.50 -6.14 -15.03
N ALA A 352 -1.76 -5.31 -14.26
CA ALA A 352 -2.31 -4.19 -13.50
C ALA A 352 -3.15 -3.24 -14.36
N ALA A 353 -2.62 -2.78 -15.50
CA ALA A 353 -3.35 -1.88 -16.39
C ALA A 353 -4.64 -2.50 -16.97
N TYR A 354 -4.67 -3.83 -17.17
CA TYR A 354 -5.89 -4.52 -17.61
C TYR A 354 -6.95 -4.47 -16.50
N TRP A 355 -6.57 -4.77 -15.26
CA TRP A 355 -7.48 -4.79 -14.12
C TRP A 355 -7.99 -3.39 -13.77
N ASP A 356 -7.12 -2.38 -13.81
CA ASP A 356 -7.50 -0.98 -13.61
C ASP A 356 -8.55 -0.53 -14.63
N ASN A 357 -8.30 -0.80 -15.94
CA ASN A 357 -9.24 -0.45 -17.00
C ASN A 357 -10.60 -1.17 -16.84
N LYS A 358 -10.59 -2.44 -16.45
CA LYS A 358 -11.80 -3.23 -16.22
C LYS A 358 -12.60 -2.69 -15.02
N TYR A 359 -11.91 -2.40 -13.92
CA TYR A 359 -12.55 -1.85 -12.74
C TYR A 359 -13.10 -0.45 -12.96
N ASP A 360 -12.36 0.42 -13.63
CA ASP A 360 -12.83 1.74 -14.04
C ASP A 360 -14.09 1.67 -14.92
N ALA A 361 -14.16 0.71 -15.84
CA ALA A 361 -15.34 0.50 -16.67
C ALA A 361 -16.54 0.08 -15.82
N LEU A 362 -16.33 -0.80 -14.82
CA LEU A 362 -17.35 -1.19 -13.85
C LEU A 362 -17.84 0.01 -13.05
N LEU A 363 -16.93 0.82 -12.49
CA LEU A 363 -17.29 2.00 -11.69
C LEU A 363 -18.09 3.04 -12.49
N ARG A 364 -17.76 3.22 -13.77
CA ARG A 364 -18.55 4.10 -14.67
C ARG A 364 -19.97 3.60 -14.91
N SER A 365 -20.25 2.32 -14.71
CA SER A 365 -21.59 1.73 -14.80
C SER A 365 -22.37 1.78 -13.48
N ALA A 366 -21.67 1.99 -12.35
CA ALA A 366 -22.28 2.02 -11.03
C ALA A 366 -23.36 3.12 -10.93
N GLY A 367 -24.50 2.76 -10.37
CA GLY A 367 -25.62 3.68 -10.16
C GLY A 367 -26.38 4.12 -11.42
N LYS A 368 -25.99 3.69 -12.63
CA LYS A 368 -26.68 4.08 -13.88
C LYS A 368 -27.92 3.24 -14.20
N SER A 369 -28.08 2.12 -13.56
CA SER A 369 -29.18 1.16 -13.82
C SER A 369 -30.51 1.54 -13.12
N GLY A 370 -30.69 2.78 -12.74
CA GLY A 370 -31.84 3.27 -11.97
C GLY A 370 -32.55 4.50 -12.56
N LYS A 371 -32.40 4.77 -13.90
CA LYS A 371 -33.21 5.76 -14.59
C LYS A 371 -34.17 5.09 -15.55
#